data_ed9aed12298c8a1c4b5ce4e7629056d3
#
_entry.id   ed9aed12298c8a1c4b5ce4e7629056d3
#
_cell.length_a   1.000
_cell.length_b   1.000
_cell.length_c   1.000
_cell.angle_alpha   90.00
_cell.angle_beta   90.00
_cell.angle_gamma   90.00
#
_symmetry.space_group_name_H-M   'P 1'
#
loop_
_entity.id
_entity.type
_entity.pdbx_description
1 polymer ?
#
loop_
_entity_poly.entity_id
_entity_poly.type
_entity_poly.pdbx_seq_one_letter_code
_entity_poly.pdbx_strand_id
1 'polypeptide(L)'
;MDNDKKIFSNFARFLIHATMIKENLESIRLTLPDSVTLVAVSKTKPVSDLQEAYDAGQRIFGENHALEMRDKHEVLPQDIQWHFIGHLQTNKIKYIIPFVKLIHSIDSANLLEVVNKEAKKHDRVVDCLLQFHIAMEETKFGLDLDEARQLLDSEAYKQMQNIRICGVMGMATFTDDEVEVRKEFKHLKDIFDILKKDYFADQSWFKEISMGMSDDYPIAVEEGATFVRVGSKIFGARNYNV
;
A
#
# COMPACT_ATOMS: atom_id res chain seq x y z
N MET A 1 42.64 10.53 -17.04
CA MET A 1 41.60 11.26 -17.82
C MET A 1 40.26 10.50 -18.01
N ASP A 2 40.26 9.17 -17.91
CA ASP A 2 39.02 8.38 -18.14
C ASP A 2 38.13 8.21 -16.88
N ASN A 3 38.74 8.23 -15.69
CA ASN A 3 38.05 8.07 -14.43
C ASN A 3 37.19 9.28 -14.04
N ASP A 4 37.66 10.49 -14.34
CA ASP A 4 36.94 11.74 -14.05
C ASP A 4 35.71 11.92 -14.94
N LYS A 5 35.79 11.50 -16.22
CA LYS A 5 34.63 11.51 -17.13
C LYS A 5 33.55 10.54 -16.71
N LYS A 6 33.95 9.38 -16.14
CA LYS A 6 33.02 8.38 -15.64
C LYS A 6 32.32 8.85 -14.36
N ILE A 7 33.05 9.53 -13.47
CA ILE A 7 32.52 10.13 -12.24
C ILE A 7 31.53 11.26 -12.58
N PHE A 8 31.89 12.15 -13.49
CA PHE A 8 31.01 13.24 -13.96
C PHE A 8 29.76 12.70 -14.67
N SER A 9 29.87 11.67 -15.50
CA SER A 9 28.73 11.04 -16.17
C SER A 9 27.77 10.37 -15.17
N ASN A 10 28.32 9.70 -14.15
CA ASN A 10 27.50 9.08 -13.11
C ASN A 10 26.83 10.12 -12.21
N PHE A 11 27.52 11.18 -11.86
CA PHE A 11 26.98 12.30 -11.08
C PHE A 11 25.88 13.06 -11.83
N ALA A 12 26.08 13.33 -13.12
CA ALA A 12 25.07 13.95 -13.96
C ALA A 12 23.81 13.08 -14.12
N ARG A 13 23.99 11.76 -14.32
CA ARG A 13 22.87 10.80 -14.35
C ARG A 13 22.11 10.74 -13.01
N PHE A 14 22.84 10.77 -11.91
CA PHE A 14 22.25 10.80 -10.57
C PHE A 14 21.40 12.07 -10.37
N LEU A 15 21.93 13.24 -10.70
CA LEU A 15 21.20 14.51 -10.60
C LEU A 15 19.95 14.56 -11.50
N ILE A 16 20.04 14.04 -12.72
CA ILE A 16 18.89 13.97 -13.64
C ILE A 16 17.82 13.03 -13.05
N HIS A 17 18.21 11.89 -12.49
CA HIS A 17 17.28 10.94 -11.91
C HIS A 17 16.57 11.51 -10.67
N ALA A 18 17.33 12.16 -9.78
CA ALA A 18 16.81 12.83 -8.58
C ALA A 18 15.78 13.93 -8.93
N THR A 19 16.09 14.76 -9.91
CA THR A 19 15.16 15.78 -10.40
C THR A 19 13.88 15.16 -10.93
N MET A 20 13.96 14.00 -11.62
CA MET A 20 12.80 13.29 -12.16
C MET A 20 11.88 12.75 -11.08
N ILE A 21 12.42 12.16 -10.00
CA ILE A 21 11.58 11.60 -8.90
C ILE A 21 10.79 12.72 -8.22
N LYS A 22 11.44 13.84 -7.92
CA LYS A 22 10.79 15.01 -7.34
C LYS A 22 9.69 15.56 -8.25
N GLU A 23 9.99 15.80 -9.52
CA GLU A 23 9.03 16.32 -10.50
C GLU A 23 7.84 15.39 -10.69
N ASN A 24 8.08 14.07 -10.74
CA ASN A 24 7.04 13.06 -10.85
C ASN A 24 6.12 13.07 -9.61
N LEU A 25 6.69 13.16 -8.41
CA LEU A 25 5.92 13.26 -7.17
C LEU A 25 5.05 14.52 -7.14
N GLU A 26 5.61 15.67 -7.51
CA GLU A 26 4.89 16.95 -7.57
C GLU A 26 3.74 16.88 -8.59
N SER A 27 4.02 16.32 -9.78
CA SER A 27 3.01 16.14 -10.82
C SER A 27 1.84 15.27 -10.36
N ILE A 28 2.10 14.15 -9.69
CA ILE A 28 1.04 13.27 -9.18
C ILE A 28 0.27 13.98 -8.06
N ARG A 29 0.95 14.63 -7.11
CA ARG A 29 0.29 15.33 -5.99
C ARG A 29 -0.67 16.42 -6.47
N LEU A 30 -0.33 17.12 -7.56
CA LEU A 30 -1.21 18.14 -8.17
C LEU A 30 -2.52 17.56 -8.74
N THR A 31 -2.56 16.26 -9.04
CA THR A 31 -3.76 15.59 -9.54
C THR A 31 -4.62 14.98 -8.42
N LEU A 32 -4.12 14.97 -7.18
CA LEU A 32 -4.82 14.36 -6.05
C LEU A 32 -5.53 15.41 -5.20
N PRO A 33 -6.80 15.20 -4.84
CA PRO A 33 -7.46 16.04 -3.85
C PRO A 33 -6.84 15.81 -2.45
N ASP A 34 -6.98 16.79 -1.55
CA ASP A 34 -6.44 16.74 -0.18
C ASP A 34 -6.93 15.53 0.64
N SER A 35 -8.09 14.97 0.27
CA SER A 35 -8.65 13.78 0.90
C SER A 35 -7.99 12.47 0.51
N VAL A 36 -7.11 12.48 -0.51
CA VAL A 36 -6.45 11.28 -1.03
C VAL A 36 -4.98 11.29 -0.71
N THR A 37 -4.53 10.23 -0.10
CA THR A 37 -3.14 10.04 0.30
C THR A 37 -2.36 9.21 -0.72
N LEU A 38 -1.20 9.71 -1.14
CA LEU A 38 -0.28 9.00 -2.03
C LEU A 38 0.61 8.03 -1.25
N VAL A 39 0.52 6.77 -1.57
CA VAL A 39 1.50 5.74 -1.18
C VAL A 39 2.51 5.56 -2.32
N ALA A 40 3.76 5.98 -2.10
CA ALA A 40 4.84 5.79 -3.07
C ALA A 40 5.31 4.33 -3.04
N VAL A 41 5.01 3.58 -4.10
CA VAL A 41 5.34 2.14 -4.19
C VAL A 41 6.78 1.96 -4.60
N SER A 42 7.62 1.61 -3.64
CA SER A 42 9.09 1.59 -3.75
C SER A 42 9.71 0.19 -3.88
N LYS A 43 8.88 -0.84 -4.04
CA LYS A 43 9.36 -2.22 -4.23
C LYS A 43 10.39 -2.31 -5.36
N THR A 44 11.47 -3.06 -5.12
CA THR A 44 12.59 -3.27 -6.06
C THR A 44 13.40 -2.00 -6.39
N LYS A 45 13.15 -0.89 -5.71
CA LYS A 45 13.92 0.36 -5.90
C LYS A 45 15.05 0.46 -4.89
N PRO A 46 16.21 1.01 -5.27
CA PRO A 46 17.33 1.19 -4.36
C PRO A 46 17.01 2.23 -3.28
N VAL A 47 17.70 2.16 -2.16
CA VAL A 47 17.56 3.10 -1.03
C VAL A 47 17.74 4.56 -1.45
N SER A 48 18.62 4.83 -2.41
CA SER A 48 18.85 6.17 -2.96
C SER A 48 17.58 6.80 -3.53
N ASP A 49 16.77 6.05 -4.26
CA ASP A 49 15.53 6.55 -4.87
C ASP A 49 14.49 6.92 -3.79
N LEU A 50 14.44 6.12 -2.72
CA LEU A 50 13.55 6.40 -1.58
C LEU A 50 14.02 7.62 -0.81
N GLN A 51 15.35 7.79 -0.63
CA GLN A 51 15.91 8.96 0.01
C GLN A 51 15.57 10.24 -0.78
N GLU A 52 15.68 10.21 -2.10
CA GLU A 52 15.30 11.33 -2.96
C GLU A 52 13.81 11.66 -2.86
N ALA A 53 12.95 10.64 -2.87
CA ALA A 53 11.52 10.84 -2.67
C ALA A 53 11.22 11.41 -1.27
N TYR A 54 11.94 10.96 -0.24
CA TYR A 54 11.84 11.47 1.13
C TYR A 54 12.26 12.94 1.21
N ASP A 55 13.37 13.32 0.58
CA ASP A 55 13.87 14.70 0.51
C ASP A 55 12.90 15.61 -0.26
N ALA A 56 12.16 15.05 -1.23
CA ALA A 56 11.04 15.71 -1.91
C ALA A 56 9.73 15.72 -1.08
N GLY A 57 9.79 15.37 0.22
CA GLY A 57 8.68 15.44 1.15
C GLY A 57 7.76 14.21 1.18
N GLN A 58 8.10 13.10 0.51
CA GLN A 58 7.34 11.86 0.65
C GLN A 58 7.61 11.22 2.00
N ARG A 59 6.54 10.75 2.67
CA ARG A 59 6.63 10.10 3.99
C ARG A 59 6.00 8.72 4.03
N ILE A 60 5.14 8.38 3.10
CA ILE A 60 4.39 7.12 3.05
C ILE A 60 4.90 6.29 1.89
N PHE A 61 5.54 5.16 2.21
CA PHE A 61 6.10 4.23 1.23
C PHE A 61 5.43 2.87 1.31
N GLY A 62 5.22 2.25 0.14
CA GLY A 62 4.58 0.95 0.01
C GLY A 62 5.54 -0.13 -0.47
N GLU A 63 5.62 -1.24 0.28
CA GLU A 63 6.46 -2.38 -0.04
C GLU A 63 5.66 -3.68 -0.18
N ASN A 64 6.16 -4.58 -1.04
CA ASN A 64 5.54 -5.88 -1.28
C ASN A 64 6.27 -7.04 -0.58
N HIS A 65 7.50 -6.83 -0.14
CA HIS A 65 8.35 -7.87 0.44
C HIS A 65 8.81 -7.47 1.83
N ALA A 66 8.50 -8.30 2.82
CA ALA A 66 8.73 -7.97 4.23
C ALA A 66 10.23 -7.79 4.57
N LEU A 67 11.12 -8.56 3.96
CA LEU A 67 12.55 -8.43 4.20
C LEU A 67 13.11 -7.16 3.54
N GLU A 68 12.70 -6.86 2.32
CA GLU A 68 13.06 -5.61 1.63
C GLU A 68 12.61 -4.38 2.44
N MET A 69 11.38 -4.42 2.95
CA MET A 69 10.84 -3.36 3.80
C MET A 69 11.65 -3.18 5.08
N ARG A 70 12.02 -4.27 5.76
CA ARG A 70 12.87 -4.23 6.96
C ARG A 70 14.23 -3.61 6.65
N ASP A 71 14.91 -4.10 5.61
CA ASP A 71 16.27 -3.67 5.26
C ASP A 71 16.29 -2.17 4.89
N LYS A 72 15.25 -1.67 4.24
CA LYS A 72 15.07 -0.24 3.95
C LYS A 72 14.75 0.58 5.20
N HIS A 73 13.91 0.07 6.09
CA HIS A 73 13.59 0.74 7.37
C HIS A 73 14.83 0.91 8.25
N GLU A 74 15.76 -0.05 8.24
CA GLU A 74 16.99 0.02 9.05
C GLU A 74 17.93 1.18 8.64
N VAL A 75 17.88 1.63 7.39
CA VAL A 75 18.84 2.61 6.85
C VAL A 75 18.21 3.94 6.44
N LEU A 76 16.89 4.04 6.37
CA LEU A 76 16.16 5.25 6.00
C LEU A 76 15.61 5.99 7.24
N PRO A 77 15.19 7.26 7.11
CA PRO A 77 14.63 8.04 8.21
C PRO A 77 13.47 7.35 8.93
N GLN A 78 13.47 7.43 10.28
CA GLN A 78 12.54 6.69 11.14
C GLN A 78 11.11 7.27 11.16
N ASP A 79 10.89 8.45 10.59
CA ASP A 79 9.57 9.09 10.43
C ASP A 79 8.83 8.63 9.15
N ILE A 80 9.46 7.73 8.36
CA ILE A 80 8.79 7.08 7.24
C ILE A 80 7.65 6.19 7.76
N GLN A 81 6.47 6.39 7.19
CA GLN A 81 5.30 5.55 7.43
C GLN A 81 5.29 4.40 6.40
N TRP A 82 5.61 3.23 6.88
CA TRP A 82 5.71 2.04 6.04
C TRP A 82 4.36 1.35 5.89
N HIS A 83 3.89 1.21 4.65
CA HIS A 83 2.69 0.47 4.30
C HIS A 83 3.06 -0.84 3.61
N PHE A 84 2.58 -1.96 4.13
CA PHE A 84 2.74 -3.25 3.47
C PHE A 84 1.56 -3.50 2.54
N ILE A 85 1.83 -3.66 1.24
CA ILE A 85 0.82 -3.70 0.18
C ILE A 85 0.87 -4.96 -0.70
N GLY A 86 1.80 -5.88 -0.44
CA GLY A 86 1.93 -7.16 -1.15
C GLY A 86 1.27 -8.31 -0.40
N HIS A 87 1.28 -9.51 -0.99
CA HIS A 87 0.83 -10.71 -0.28
C HIS A 87 1.74 -11.02 0.92
N LEU A 88 1.18 -11.05 2.11
CA LEU A 88 1.93 -11.21 3.36
C LEU A 88 1.91 -12.67 3.84
N GLN A 89 3.05 -13.32 3.73
CA GLN A 89 3.23 -14.66 4.29
C GLN A 89 3.32 -14.60 5.82
N THR A 90 2.64 -15.51 6.51
CA THR A 90 2.57 -15.53 7.98
C THR A 90 3.93 -15.61 8.67
N ASN A 91 4.90 -16.36 8.10
CA ASN A 91 6.26 -16.48 8.62
C ASN A 91 7.11 -15.20 8.45
N LYS A 92 6.62 -14.21 7.70
CA LYS A 92 7.31 -12.94 7.44
C LYS A 92 6.78 -11.77 8.28
N ILE A 93 5.62 -11.91 8.90
CA ILE A 93 4.96 -10.87 9.70
C ILE A 93 5.89 -10.30 10.77
N LYS A 94 6.61 -11.14 11.49
CA LYS A 94 7.54 -10.74 12.57
C LYS A 94 8.59 -9.70 12.16
N TYR A 95 8.93 -9.60 10.87
CA TYR A 95 9.95 -8.67 10.39
C TYR A 95 9.42 -7.25 10.21
N ILE A 96 8.11 -7.06 10.05
CA ILE A 96 7.50 -5.75 9.78
C ILE A 96 6.68 -5.22 10.96
N ILE A 97 6.15 -6.10 11.80
CA ILE A 97 5.31 -5.70 12.94
C ILE A 97 5.94 -4.65 13.86
N PRO A 98 7.26 -4.63 14.13
CA PRO A 98 7.83 -3.62 14.99
C PRO A 98 7.63 -2.17 14.52
N PHE A 99 7.48 -1.93 13.22
CA PHE A 99 7.47 -0.57 12.66
C PHE A 99 6.39 -0.31 11.60
N VAL A 100 5.77 -1.34 11.01
CA VAL A 100 4.74 -1.15 9.98
C VAL A 100 3.62 -0.24 10.48
N LYS A 101 3.20 0.71 9.63
CA LYS A 101 2.12 1.64 9.95
C LYS A 101 0.76 1.07 9.55
N LEU A 102 0.67 0.47 8.37
CA LEU A 102 -0.57 -0.07 7.83
C LEU A 102 -0.30 -1.31 6.97
N ILE A 103 -1.06 -2.38 7.18
CA ILE A 103 -1.06 -3.57 6.33
C ILE A 103 -2.33 -3.54 5.48
N HIS A 104 -2.16 -3.42 4.15
CA HIS A 104 -3.29 -3.32 3.22
C HIS A 104 -3.84 -4.69 2.79
N SER A 105 -3.11 -5.75 3.02
CA SER A 105 -3.30 -7.04 2.35
C SER A 105 -3.77 -8.15 3.30
N ILE A 106 -4.72 -7.84 4.18
CA ILE A 106 -5.36 -8.89 5.01
C ILE A 106 -6.42 -9.62 4.16
N ASP A 107 -6.05 -10.79 3.70
CA ASP A 107 -6.85 -11.62 2.77
C ASP A 107 -7.47 -12.86 3.43
N SER A 108 -7.28 -13.05 4.74
CA SER A 108 -7.81 -14.22 5.46
C SER A 108 -7.86 -14.01 6.98
N ALA A 109 -8.76 -14.72 7.64
CA ALA A 109 -8.84 -14.75 9.10
C ALA A 109 -7.54 -15.24 9.74
N ASN A 110 -6.94 -16.28 9.19
CA ASN A 110 -5.65 -16.81 9.69
C ASN A 110 -4.54 -15.78 9.66
N LEU A 111 -4.44 -14.99 8.56
CA LEU A 111 -3.43 -13.93 8.47
C LEU A 111 -3.66 -12.86 9.55
N LEU A 112 -4.92 -12.44 9.75
CA LEU A 112 -5.28 -11.43 10.76
C LEU A 112 -4.96 -11.91 12.17
N GLU A 113 -5.24 -13.19 12.50
CA GLU A 113 -4.89 -13.80 13.79
C GLU A 113 -3.38 -13.78 14.06
N VAL A 114 -2.57 -14.12 13.04
CA VAL A 114 -1.11 -14.11 13.19
C VAL A 114 -0.60 -12.68 13.34
N VAL A 115 -1.16 -11.70 12.62
CA VAL A 115 -0.83 -10.27 12.80
C VAL A 115 -1.16 -9.82 14.22
N ASN A 116 -2.35 -10.13 14.72
CA ASN A 116 -2.77 -9.80 16.08
C ASN A 116 -1.81 -10.40 17.13
N LYS A 117 -1.47 -11.69 16.98
CA LYS A 117 -0.56 -12.40 17.88
C LYS A 117 0.86 -11.80 17.88
N GLU A 118 1.39 -11.48 16.71
CA GLU A 118 2.72 -10.87 16.62
C GLU A 118 2.70 -9.42 17.13
N ALA A 119 1.66 -8.63 16.83
CA ALA A 119 1.49 -7.27 17.33
C ALA A 119 1.44 -7.23 18.87
N LYS A 120 0.77 -8.20 19.50
CA LYS A 120 0.74 -8.36 20.96
C LYS A 120 2.13 -8.52 21.58
N LYS A 121 3.04 -9.26 20.94
CA LYS A 121 4.41 -9.45 21.44
C LYS A 121 5.23 -8.14 21.45
N HIS A 122 4.83 -7.15 20.68
CA HIS A 122 5.47 -5.85 20.57
C HIS A 122 4.67 -4.71 21.23
N ASP A 123 3.63 -5.04 22.03
CA ASP A 123 2.73 -4.08 22.68
C ASP A 123 2.16 -3.03 21.71
N ARG A 124 1.84 -3.47 20.47
CA ARG A 124 1.31 -2.61 19.41
C ARG A 124 -0.13 -2.94 19.08
N VAL A 125 -0.84 -1.92 18.57
CA VAL A 125 -2.05 -2.09 17.77
C VAL A 125 -1.69 -1.73 16.34
N VAL A 126 -1.83 -2.68 15.41
CA VAL A 126 -1.47 -2.52 14.00
C VAL A 126 -2.71 -2.24 13.17
N ASP A 127 -2.66 -1.17 12.38
CA ASP A 127 -3.73 -0.82 11.45
C ASP A 127 -3.72 -1.78 10.26
N CYS A 128 -4.91 -2.24 9.84
CA CYS A 128 -5.10 -3.21 8.78
C CYS A 128 -6.24 -2.79 7.85
N LEU A 129 -6.12 -3.14 6.57
CA LEU A 129 -7.22 -3.12 5.61
C LEU A 129 -7.57 -4.55 5.22
N LEU A 130 -8.85 -4.85 5.09
CA LEU A 130 -9.29 -6.12 4.49
C LEU A 130 -9.12 -6.04 2.98
N GLN A 131 -8.40 -6.99 2.41
CA GLN A 131 -8.22 -7.09 0.97
C GLN A 131 -9.36 -7.87 0.34
N PHE A 132 -10.03 -7.25 -0.63
CA PHE A 132 -11.11 -7.87 -1.40
C PHE A 132 -10.67 -8.23 -2.81
N HIS A 133 -11.18 -9.36 -3.29
CA HIS A 133 -11.09 -9.77 -4.67
C HIS A 133 -12.20 -9.08 -5.46
N ILE A 134 -11.87 -8.05 -6.23
CA ILE A 134 -12.83 -7.26 -7.03
C ILE A 134 -12.64 -7.43 -8.53
N ALA A 135 -11.53 -7.98 -8.97
CA ALA A 135 -11.19 -8.18 -10.36
C ALA A 135 -11.80 -9.48 -10.93
N MET A 136 -12.05 -9.52 -12.22
CA MET A 136 -12.59 -10.70 -12.92
C MET A 136 -11.58 -11.87 -13.04
N GLU A 137 -10.31 -11.66 -12.74
CA GLU A 137 -9.27 -12.69 -12.84
C GLU A 137 -9.36 -13.70 -11.71
N GLU A 138 -9.49 -15.00 -12.01
CA GLU A 138 -9.69 -16.09 -11.03
C GLU A 138 -8.52 -16.35 -10.07
N THR A 139 -7.34 -15.76 -10.30
CA THR A 139 -6.08 -16.09 -9.58
C THR A 139 -5.69 -15.08 -8.50
N LYS A 140 -6.57 -14.20 -8.06
CA LYS A 140 -6.23 -13.13 -7.12
C LYS A 140 -6.56 -13.50 -5.68
N PHE A 141 -5.70 -13.00 -4.76
CA PHE A 141 -5.91 -13.04 -3.32
C PHE A 141 -6.97 -12.01 -2.92
N GLY A 142 -7.72 -12.31 -1.89
CA GLY A 142 -8.70 -11.40 -1.31
C GLY A 142 -9.93 -12.14 -0.81
N LEU A 143 -10.64 -11.52 0.10
CA LEU A 143 -11.90 -11.97 0.65
C LEU A 143 -13.04 -11.63 -0.33
N ASP A 144 -14.12 -12.39 -0.28
CA ASP A 144 -15.43 -11.92 -0.68
C ASP A 144 -16.18 -11.29 0.52
N LEU A 145 -17.37 -10.73 0.27
CA LEU A 145 -18.15 -10.05 1.32
C LEU A 145 -18.63 -11.03 2.40
N ASP A 146 -18.98 -12.27 2.04
CA ASP A 146 -19.48 -13.27 2.99
C ASP A 146 -18.34 -13.80 3.86
N GLU A 147 -17.15 -14.01 3.31
CA GLU A 147 -15.94 -14.35 4.06
C GLU A 147 -15.56 -13.23 5.04
N ALA A 148 -15.66 -11.96 4.62
CA ALA A 148 -15.42 -10.82 5.49
C ALA A 148 -16.44 -10.76 6.64
N ARG A 149 -17.72 -11.01 6.38
CA ARG A 149 -18.76 -11.10 7.42
C ARG A 149 -18.48 -12.24 8.40
N GLN A 150 -18.16 -13.42 7.89
CA GLN A 150 -17.80 -14.57 8.76
C GLN A 150 -16.61 -14.26 9.65
N LEU A 151 -15.59 -13.59 9.11
CA LEU A 151 -14.43 -13.13 9.88
C LEU A 151 -14.86 -12.17 11.00
N LEU A 152 -15.62 -11.12 10.67
CA LEU A 152 -16.03 -10.05 11.61
C LEU A 152 -17.02 -10.54 12.66
N ASP A 153 -17.86 -11.52 12.35
CA ASP A 153 -18.80 -12.15 13.29
C ASP A 153 -18.14 -13.18 14.23
N SER A 154 -16.93 -13.63 13.89
CA SER A 154 -16.24 -14.69 14.64
C SER A 154 -15.86 -14.25 16.07
N GLU A 155 -15.95 -15.18 17.01
CA GLU A 155 -15.49 -14.96 18.38
C GLU A 155 -13.98 -14.69 18.45
N ALA A 156 -13.20 -15.26 17.52
CA ALA A 156 -11.77 -15.00 17.42
C ALA A 156 -11.49 -13.52 17.13
N TYR A 157 -12.18 -12.92 16.16
CA TYR A 157 -12.02 -11.49 15.84
C TYR A 157 -12.42 -10.58 17.02
N LYS A 158 -13.54 -10.86 17.68
CA LYS A 158 -14.03 -10.08 18.83
C LYS A 158 -13.03 -10.02 20.00
N GLN A 159 -12.14 -11.01 20.10
CA GLN A 159 -11.09 -11.09 21.13
C GLN A 159 -9.77 -10.44 20.69
N MET A 160 -9.62 -10.01 19.43
CA MET A 160 -8.40 -9.38 18.94
C MET A 160 -8.31 -7.94 19.43
N GLN A 161 -7.25 -7.62 20.16
CA GLN A 161 -7.01 -6.28 20.74
C GLN A 161 -5.78 -5.57 20.18
N ASN A 162 -4.99 -6.27 19.36
CA ASN A 162 -3.72 -5.77 18.87
C ASN A 162 -3.74 -5.50 17.36
N ILE A 163 -4.93 -5.45 16.78
CA ILE A 163 -5.18 -4.99 15.39
C ILE A 163 -6.34 -4.00 15.37
N ARG A 164 -6.38 -3.19 14.33
CA ARG A 164 -7.49 -2.29 14.06
C ARG A 164 -7.79 -2.30 12.57
N ILE A 165 -9.00 -2.73 12.20
CA ILE A 165 -9.45 -2.68 10.80
C ILE A 165 -9.87 -1.25 10.49
N CYS A 166 -9.16 -0.61 9.54
CA CYS A 166 -9.35 0.80 9.20
C CYS A 166 -10.10 1.00 7.87
N GLY A 167 -10.39 -0.08 7.14
CA GLY A 167 -11.04 -0.01 5.84
C GLY A 167 -10.77 -1.22 4.96
N VAL A 168 -10.80 -0.98 3.65
CA VAL A 168 -10.70 -2.02 2.62
C VAL A 168 -9.59 -1.73 1.61
N MET A 169 -9.12 -2.76 0.91
CA MET A 169 -8.21 -2.66 -0.22
C MET A 169 -8.67 -3.55 -1.35
N GLY A 170 -8.49 -3.08 -2.60
CA GLY A 170 -8.71 -3.87 -3.80
C GLY A 170 -7.78 -3.46 -4.95
N MET A 171 -7.69 -4.34 -5.93
CA MET A 171 -6.96 -4.09 -7.18
C MET A 171 -7.89 -4.46 -8.33
N ALA A 172 -8.07 -3.54 -9.27
CA ALA A 172 -8.83 -3.79 -10.48
C ALA A 172 -8.05 -4.70 -11.45
N THR A 173 -8.77 -5.25 -12.41
CA THR A 173 -8.21 -5.96 -13.56
C THR A 173 -7.25 -5.05 -14.31
N PHE A 174 -6.11 -5.58 -14.72
CA PHE A 174 -5.16 -4.85 -15.56
C PHE A 174 -5.67 -4.83 -17.01
N THR A 175 -6.35 -3.75 -17.37
CA THR A 175 -6.97 -3.56 -18.68
C THR A 175 -7.04 -2.07 -19.03
N ASP A 176 -7.15 -1.77 -20.34
CA ASP A 176 -7.41 -0.42 -20.85
C ASP A 176 -8.93 -0.09 -20.87
N ASP A 177 -9.80 -1.03 -20.47
CA ASP A 177 -11.24 -0.81 -20.37
C ASP A 177 -11.59 -0.05 -19.07
N GLU A 178 -11.66 1.28 -19.17
CA GLU A 178 -12.00 2.14 -18.05
C GLU A 178 -13.39 1.86 -17.44
N VAL A 179 -14.33 1.34 -18.23
CA VAL A 179 -15.69 1.01 -17.76
C VAL A 179 -15.63 -0.16 -16.80
N GLU A 180 -14.85 -1.19 -17.13
CA GLU A 180 -14.66 -2.36 -16.26
C GLU A 180 -13.90 -1.97 -14.99
N VAL A 181 -12.80 -1.21 -15.12
CA VAL A 181 -12.02 -0.69 -13.97
C VAL A 181 -12.91 0.10 -13.01
N ARG A 182 -13.74 1.00 -13.53
CA ARG A 182 -14.68 1.81 -12.74
C ARG A 182 -15.69 0.95 -12.00
N LYS A 183 -16.25 -0.03 -12.67
CA LYS A 183 -17.22 -0.96 -12.07
C LYS A 183 -16.60 -1.74 -10.90
N GLU A 184 -15.37 -2.22 -11.04
CA GLU A 184 -14.66 -2.94 -10.00
C GLU A 184 -14.32 -2.03 -8.80
N PHE A 185 -13.88 -0.79 -9.01
CA PHE A 185 -13.65 0.17 -7.92
C PHE A 185 -14.94 0.57 -7.22
N LYS A 186 -16.03 0.77 -7.96
CA LYS A 186 -17.34 1.02 -7.38
C LYS A 186 -17.80 -0.16 -6.52
N HIS A 187 -17.56 -1.39 -6.98
CA HIS A 187 -17.86 -2.58 -6.18
C HIS A 187 -17.10 -2.59 -4.85
N LEU A 188 -15.81 -2.22 -4.82
CA LEU A 188 -15.06 -2.08 -3.59
C LEU A 188 -15.64 -1.00 -2.66
N LYS A 189 -16.07 0.12 -3.24
CA LYS A 189 -16.75 1.19 -2.49
C LYS A 189 -18.05 0.71 -1.87
N ASP A 190 -18.86 -0.04 -2.62
CA ASP A 190 -20.10 -0.63 -2.12
C ASP A 190 -19.85 -1.60 -0.94
N ILE A 191 -18.82 -2.44 -1.04
CA ILE A 191 -18.38 -3.31 0.05
C ILE A 191 -17.98 -2.48 1.29
N PHE A 192 -17.18 -1.42 1.10
CA PHE A 192 -16.80 -0.53 2.20
C PHE A 192 -18.03 0.07 2.90
N ASP A 193 -19.01 0.56 2.14
CA ASP A 193 -20.21 1.18 2.70
C ASP A 193 -21.07 0.17 3.48
N ILE A 194 -21.19 -1.06 2.98
CA ILE A 194 -21.85 -2.15 3.69
C ILE A 194 -21.14 -2.44 5.02
N LEU A 195 -19.84 -2.64 4.99
CA LEU A 195 -19.08 -2.94 6.21
C LEU A 195 -19.09 -1.78 7.19
N LYS A 196 -18.98 -0.54 6.70
CA LYS A 196 -19.10 0.67 7.53
C LYS A 196 -20.42 0.72 8.26
N LYS A 197 -21.51 0.45 7.56
CA LYS A 197 -22.87 0.47 8.13
C LYS A 197 -23.08 -0.67 9.12
N ASP A 198 -22.69 -1.89 8.76
CA ASP A 198 -23.09 -3.10 9.48
C ASP A 198 -22.18 -3.40 10.70
N TYR A 199 -20.88 -3.02 10.62
CA TYR A 199 -19.87 -3.40 11.63
C TYR A 199 -19.13 -2.21 12.26
N PHE A 200 -18.98 -1.10 11.54
CA PHE A 200 -18.09 0.00 11.93
C PHE A 200 -18.78 1.37 12.00
N ALA A 201 -20.11 1.42 12.19
CA ALA A 201 -20.88 2.67 12.15
C ALA A 201 -20.36 3.73 13.14
N ASP A 202 -20.04 3.32 14.36
CA ASP A 202 -19.55 4.21 15.43
C ASP A 202 -18.02 4.33 15.47
N GLN A 203 -17.31 3.76 14.49
CA GLN A 203 -15.86 3.71 14.49
C GLN A 203 -15.28 4.70 13.48
N SER A 204 -14.80 5.86 13.97
CA SER A 204 -14.27 6.94 13.13
C SER A 204 -13.01 6.55 12.35
N TRP A 205 -12.27 5.55 12.79
CA TRP A 205 -11.05 5.09 12.12
C TRP A 205 -11.31 4.18 10.91
N PHE A 206 -12.52 3.57 10.78
CA PHE A 206 -12.88 2.82 9.58
C PHE A 206 -13.32 3.80 8.48
N LYS A 207 -12.36 4.25 7.69
CA LYS A 207 -12.55 5.31 6.69
C LYS A 207 -11.68 5.14 5.44
N GLU A 208 -10.83 4.13 5.39
CA GLU A 208 -9.83 4.01 4.35
C GLU A 208 -10.28 3.08 3.23
N ILE A 209 -10.09 3.52 1.98
CA ILE A 209 -10.31 2.74 0.77
C ILE A 209 -9.02 2.83 -0.06
N SER A 210 -8.26 1.74 -0.07
CA SER A 210 -7.02 1.65 -0.82
C SER A 210 -7.25 0.98 -2.16
N MET A 211 -7.29 1.76 -3.22
CA MET A 211 -7.45 1.31 -4.60
C MET A 211 -6.78 2.30 -5.56
N GLY A 212 -6.51 1.85 -6.79
CA GLY A 212 -5.82 2.65 -7.79
C GLY A 212 -4.30 2.51 -7.73
N MET A 213 -3.74 2.26 -8.90
CA MET A 213 -2.31 2.14 -9.16
C MET A 213 -1.87 3.16 -10.23
N SER A 214 -0.65 3.06 -10.73
CA SER A 214 -0.07 4.04 -11.66
C SER A 214 -0.98 4.36 -12.85
N ASP A 215 -1.70 3.40 -13.41
CA ASP A 215 -2.42 3.60 -14.66
C ASP A 215 -3.90 3.92 -14.46
N ASP A 216 -4.49 3.53 -13.32
CA ASP A 216 -5.92 3.62 -13.03
C ASP A 216 -6.29 4.50 -11.81
N TYR A 217 -5.29 5.10 -11.11
CA TYR A 217 -5.55 5.92 -9.92
C TYR A 217 -6.51 7.10 -10.15
N PRO A 218 -6.56 7.76 -11.32
CA PRO A 218 -7.54 8.84 -11.52
C PRO A 218 -8.98 8.33 -11.41
N ILE A 219 -9.28 7.16 -11.99
CA ILE A 219 -10.60 6.51 -11.88
C ILE A 219 -10.88 6.14 -10.41
N ALA A 220 -9.87 5.60 -9.71
CA ALA A 220 -10.00 5.24 -8.30
C ALA A 220 -10.34 6.46 -7.42
N VAL A 221 -9.74 7.62 -7.69
CA VAL A 221 -10.03 8.88 -6.99
C VAL A 221 -11.49 9.30 -7.21
N GLU A 222 -11.98 9.23 -8.44
CA GLU A 222 -13.37 9.53 -8.77
C GLU A 222 -14.36 8.58 -8.06
N GLU A 223 -13.97 7.32 -7.86
CA GLU A 223 -14.79 6.31 -7.15
C GLU A 223 -14.57 6.31 -5.61
N GLY A 224 -13.83 7.29 -5.07
CA GLY A 224 -13.73 7.52 -3.64
C GLY A 224 -12.55 6.85 -2.93
N ALA A 225 -11.44 6.59 -3.63
CA ALA A 225 -10.21 6.17 -2.98
C ALA A 225 -9.74 7.18 -1.93
N THR A 226 -9.24 6.70 -0.79
CA THR A 226 -8.51 7.50 0.21
C THR A 226 -7.01 7.28 0.13
N PHE A 227 -6.59 6.12 -0.37
CA PHE A 227 -5.20 5.80 -0.71
C PHE A 227 -5.08 5.38 -2.17
N VAL A 228 -4.10 5.97 -2.87
CA VAL A 228 -3.64 5.51 -4.19
C VAL A 228 -2.20 5.03 -4.10
N ARG A 229 -1.85 3.96 -4.81
CA ARG A 229 -0.56 3.28 -4.74
C ARG A 229 0.21 3.42 -6.04
N VAL A 230 1.07 4.42 -6.14
CA VAL A 230 1.76 4.77 -7.39
C VAL A 230 3.25 4.43 -7.30
N GLY A 231 3.77 3.70 -8.27
CA GLY A 231 5.18 3.29 -8.32
C GLY A 231 5.88 3.72 -9.61
N SER A 232 5.51 3.12 -10.74
CA SER A 232 6.19 3.35 -12.04
C SER A 232 6.18 4.81 -12.49
N LYS A 233 5.13 5.55 -12.20
CA LYS A 233 5.05 6.99 -12.51
C LYS A 233 5.95 7.86 -11.61
N ILE A 234 6.36 7.37 -10.43
CA ILE A 234 7.30 8.07 -9.54
C ILE A 234 8.73 7.68 -9.86
N PHE A 235 9.03 6.38 -9.79
CA PHE A 235 10.39 5.83 -9.81
C PHE A 235 10.83 5.27 -11.17
N GLY A 236 9.99 5.40 -12.20
CA GLY A 236 10.24 4.79 -13.51
C GLY A 236 9.97 3.29 -13.54
N ALA A 237 10.11 2.68 -14.73
CA ALA A 237 9.90 1.26 -14.95
C ALA A 237 10.81 0.38 -14.07
N ARG A 238 10.41 -0.87 -13.88
CA ARG A 238 11.20 -1.84 -13.11
C ARG A 238 12.40 -2.30 -13.92
N ASN A 239 13.58 -2.26 -13.33
CA ASN A 239 14.75 -2.94 -13.87
C ASN A 239 14.75 -4.38 -13.36
N TYR A 240 14.39 -5.34 -14.21
CA TYR A 240 14.43 -6.79 -13.91
C TYR A 240 15.84 -7.39 -14.06
N ASN A 241 16.87 -6.57 -14.32
CA ASN A 241 18.24 -6.98 -14.61
C ASN A 241 19.18 -6.70 -13.41
N VAL A 242 18.82 -7.18 -12.22
CA VAL A 242 19.75 -7.24 -11.08
C VAL A 242 19.68 -8.62 -10.46
#